data_b3d42dea04662f461592f2d6b63b8bce
#
_entry.id   b3d42dea04662f461592f2d6b63b8bce
#
_cell.length_a   1.000
_cell.length_b   1.000
_cell.length_c   1.000
_cell.angle_alpha   90.00
_cell.angle_beta   90.00
_cell.angle_gamma   90.00
#
_symmetry.space_group_name_H-M   'P 1'
#
loop_
_entity.id
_entity.type
_entity.pdbx_description
1 polymer ?
#
loop_
_entity_poly.entity_id
_entity_poly.type
_entity_poly.pdbx_seq_one_letter_code
_entity_poly.pdbx_strand_id
1 'polypeptide(L)'
;MNTAPLSGIKVVDFTEVQSGPSCTQMLAWLGADVIKIERPGVGDATRKELQFDPNLPSYYYLQLNSDKKSLTLDAKTPDGKEILTKLIKEADIFVENLHPCAMDKLGFSWEAVHALNPKCIYGTIKGFPESSKYKDLKAYEPIAQVTAAAASTTGWFSGDDNIPTQSGAALGDSNTGMHLLIGLLAALCQRERTGEGVYVYQSMHNACLNLCRIKTRDQLTLDKIGYLTQFPQYPDGKFGDCVPRSGNIEGGGVLGWTYKCKPAGAYDSAVDANNYVYIILQRGAKDFEAACKAMGFEDWLTNPDFNTADARDRHKQEIYQRIGAWTADKTKFEVTEILSKAGVPVGPVLSTKEVMSDESLYDGNTLVKINQGGKIGEFVTVGCPFTMSNYQPTYGPAPTLGGNNEEVLKSLGYTDADIQKFAANGTTEPLANGQM
;
A
#
# COMPACT_ATOMS: atom_id res chain seq x y z
N MET A 1 -31.63 -4.74 0.45
CA MET A 1 -30.99 -3.56 -0.16
C MET A 1 -29.53 -3.62 0.20
N ASN A 2 -28.67 -3.57 -0.80
CA ASN A 2 -27.20 -3.64 -0.60
C ASN A 2 -26.71 -2.22 -0.26
N THR A 3 -26.82 -1.82 1.01
CA THR A 3 -26.44 -0.47 1.44
C THR A 3 -24.93 -0.46 1.66
N ALA A 4 -24.23 0.49 1.03
CA ALA A 4 -22.80 0.62 1.21
C ALA A 4 -22.45 0.91 2.70
N PRO A 5 -21.37 0.32 3.25
CA PRO A 5 -21.01 0.42 4.67
C PRO A 5 -20.91 1.84 5.19
N LEU A 6 -20.41 2.77 4.36
CA LEU A 6 -20.21 4.18 4.70
C LEU A 6 -21.20 5.10 3.98
N SER A 7 -22.36 4.57 3.55
CA SER A 7 -23.41 5.39 2.93
C SER A 7 -23.84 6.52 3.87
N GLY A 8 -23.84 7.75 3.36
CA GLY A 8 -24.17 8.97 4.11
C GLY A 8 -22.98 9.60 4.87
N ILE A 9 -21.81 8.98 4.89
CA ILE A 9 -20.59 9.57 5.47
C ILE A 9 -19.98 10.55 4.46
N LYS A 10 -19.75 11.80 4.88
CA LYS A 10 -19.14 12.87 4.11
C LYS A 10 -17.67 13.03 4.47
N VAL A 11 -16.78 12.96 3.49
CA VAL A 11 -15.32 13.06 3.68
C VAL A 11 -14.78 14.27 2.91
N VAL A 12 -14.09 15.16 3.60
CA VAL A 12 -13.28 16.21 2.98
C VAL A 12 -11.85 15.70 2.90
N ASP A 13 -11.40 15.43 1.68
CA ASP A 13 -10.09 14.87 1.35
C ASP A 13 -9.14 16.00 0.94
N PHE A 14 -8.32 16.48 1.89
CA PHE A 14 -7.28 17.48 1.66
C PHE A 14 -5.90 16.83 1.52
N THR A 15 -5.85 15.68 0.85
CA THR A 15 -4.62 14.90 0.71
C THR A 15 -4.05 15.00 -0.71
N GLU A 16 -2.73 14.73 -0.83
CA GLU A 16 -2.00 14.73 -2.09
C GLU A 16 -1.12 13.48 -2.20
N VAL A 17 -0.73 13.14 -3.42
CA VAL A 17 0.19 12.07 -3.82
C VAL A 17 -0.39 10.69 -3.54
N GLN A 18 0.08 9.93 -2.54
CA GLN A 18 -0.28 8.54 -2.42
C GLN A 18 -0.84 8.15 -1.05
N SER A 19 -0.16 8.49 0.05
CA SER A 19 -0.52 7.95 1.37
C SER A 19 -1.95 8.31 1.81
N GLY A 20 -2.30 9.59 1.71
CA GLY A 20 -3.65 10.07 2.02
C GLY A 20 -4.69 9.61 0.99
N PRO A 21 -4.45 9.81 -0.32
CA PRO A 21 -5.38 9.35 -1.35
C PRO A 21 -5.68 7.85 -1.31
N SER A 22 -4.73 6.99 -0.92
CA SER A 22 -4.98 5.55 -0.72
C SER A 22 -6.01 5.29 0.38
N CYS A 23 -5.99 6.08 1.47
CA CYS A 23 -6.98 5.99 2.54
C CYS A 23 -8.36 6.45 2.07
N THR A 24 -8.42 7.64 1.46
CA THR A 24 -9.69 8.28 1.08
C THR A 24 -10.36 7.59 -0.10
N GLN A 25 -9.59 6.94 -1.00
CA GLN A 25 -10.15 6.06 -2.02
C GLN A 25 -10.88 4.85 -1.42
N MET A 26 -10.29 4.22 -0.40
CA MET A 26 -10.97 3.11 0.29
C MET A 26 -12.26 3.56 0.97
N LEU A 27 -12.30 4.79 1.53
CA LEU A 27 -13.54 5.36 2.06
C LEU A 27 -14.60 5.54 0.95
N ALA A 28 -14.20 6.02 -0.23
CA ALA A 28 -15.08 6.15 -1.38
C ALA A 28 -15.61 4.77 -1.84
N TRP A 29 -14.74 3.78 -1.98
CA TRP A 29 -15.16 2.41 -2.36
C TRP A 29 -16.05 1.73 -1.31
N LEU A 30 -16.00 2.16 -0.06
CA LEU A 30 -16.93 1.74 0.98
C LEU A 30 -18.23 2.55 1.00
N GLY A 31 -18.39 3.51 0.08
CA GLY A 31 -19.63 4.26 -0.15
C GLY A 31 -19.72 5.62 0.54
N ALA A 32 -18.60 6.15 1.05
CA ALA A 32 -18.56 7.53 1.53
C ALA A 32 -18.58 8.54 0.36
N ASP A 33 -19.19 9.71 0.58
CA ASP A 33 -19.11 10.85 -0.35
C ASP A 33 -17.82 11.62 -0.10
N VAL A 34 -16.81 11.38 -0.96
CA VAL A 34 -15.45 11.92 -0.80
C VAL A 34 -15.23 13.09 -1.74
N ILE A 35 -15.04 14.28 -1.18
CA ILE A 35 -14.70 15.51 -1.89
C ILE A 35 -13.22 15.79 -1.74
N LYS A 36 -12.46 15.57 -2.81
CA LYS A 36 -11.04 15.89 -2.89
C LYS A 36 -10.84 17.37 -3.18
N ILE A 37 -10.14 18.04 -2.29
CA ILE A 37 -9.76 19.45 -2.45
C ILE A 37 -8.44 19.54 -3.20
N GLU A 38 -8.45 20.25 -4.32
CA GLU A 38 -7.29 20.39 -5.19
C GLU A 38 -6.98 21.87 -5.46
N ARG A 39 -5.71 22.16 -5.70
CA ARG A 39 -5.30 23.54 -5.99
C ARG A 39 -5.69 23.94 -7.42
N PRO A 40 -6.33 25.10 -7.63
CA PRO A 40 -6.67 25.58 -8.96
C PRO A 40 -5.46 25.64 -9.90
N GLY A 41 -5.61 25.27 -11.17
CA GLY A 41 -4.59 25.27 -12.23
C GLY A 41 -3.53 24.17 -12.12
N VAL A 42 -3.44 23.51 -10.97
CA VAL A 42 -2.37 22.55 -10.69
C VAL A 42 -2.91 21.15 -10.40
N GLY A 43 -3.87 21.05 -9.48
CA GLY A 43 -4.37 19.79 -8.96
C GLY A 43 -3.37 19.04 -8.08
N ASP A 44 -3.65 17.77 -7.85
CA ASP A 44 -2.72 16.83 -7.23
C ASP A 44 -1.51 16.59 -8.15
N ALA A 45 -0.30 16.55 -7.57
CA ALA A 45 0.94 16.34 -8.33
C ALA A 45 0.90 15.06 -9.18
N THR A 46 0.23 14.01 -8.69
CA THR A 46 0.10 12.73 -9.41
C THR A 46 -0.66 12.83 -10.72
N ARG A 47 -1.41 13.91 -10.96
CA ARG A 47 -2.06 14.12 -12.27
C ARG A 47 -1.04 14.20 -13.41
N LYS A 48 0.17 14.71 -13.11
CA LYS A 48 1.23 14.98 -14.11
C LYS A 48 2.44 14.06 -14.00
N GLU A 49 2.54 13.26 -12.94
CA GLU A 49 3.65 12.33 -12.79
C GLU A 49 3.47 11.10 -13.68
N LEU A 50 4.51 10.74 -14.44
CA LEU A 50 4.53 9.56 -15.33
C LEU A 50 3.36 9.54 -16.35
N GLN A 51 2.97 10.68 -16.88
CA GLN A 51 1.95 10.77 -17.95
C GLN A 51 2.42 10.05 -19.21
N PHE A 52 1.53 9.25 -19.80
CA PHE A 52 1.74 8.67 -21.13
C PHE A 52 1.32 9.62 -22.26
N ASP A 53 0.48 10.60 -21.97
CA ASP A 53 0.08 11.71 -22.84
C ASP A 53 0.03 12.99 -21.99
N PRO A 54 0.72 14.08 -22.37
CA PRO A 54 0.79 15.32 -21.58
C PRO A 54 -0.56 16.03 -21.40
N ASN A 55 -1.57 15.67 -22.19
CA ASN A 55 -2.91 16.24 -22.13
C ASN A 55 -3.89 15.40 -21.29
N LEU A 56 -3.45 14.26 -20.75
CA LEU A 56 -4.27 13.35 -19.98
C LEU A 56 -3.71 13.17 -18.56
N PRO A 57 -4.56 12.92 -17.56
CA PRO A 57 -4.06 12.58 -16.24
C PRO A 57 -3.30 11.27 -16.26
N SER A 58 -2.28 11.18 -15.41
CA SER A 58 -1.50 9.95 -15.24
C SER A 58 -2.33 8.82 -14.64
N TYR A 59 -2.02 7.58 -14.98
CA TYR A 59 -2.56 6.40 -14.30
C TYR A 59 -2.28 6.43 -12.79
N TYR A 60 -1.21 7.08 -12.34
CA TYR A 60 -0.93 7.25 -10.91
C TYR A 60 -2.06 8.01 -10.21
N TYR A 61 -2.55 9.10 -10.79
CA TYR A 61 -3.71 9.80 -10.28
C TYR A 61 -4.99 8.95 -10.33
N LEU A 62 -5.24 8.32 -11.49
CA LEU A 62 -6.49 7.58 -11.74
C LEU A 62 -6.65 6.41 -10.77
N GLN A 63 -5.57 5.68 -10.48
CA GLN A 63 -5.58 4.53 -9.58
C GLN A 63 -5.87 4.88 -8.12
N LEU A 64 -5.64 6.13 -7.69
CA LEU A 64 -5.78 6.55 -6.30
C LEU A 64 -6.99 7.44 -6.04
N ASN A 65 -7.73 7.84 -7.09
CA ASN A 65 -8.79 8.83 -6.95
C ASN A 65 -10.09 8.46 -7.66
N SER A 66 -10.27 7.21 -8.09
CA SER A 66 -11.56 6.73 -8.59
C SER A 66 -12.65 6.88 -7.53
N ASP A 67 -13.88 7.13 -7.97
CA ASP A 67 -15.07 7.35 -7.14
C ASP A 67 -15.05 8.55 -6.19
N LYS A 68 -14.09 9.47 -6.34
CA LYS A 68 -14.08 10.74 -5.61
C LYS A 68 -14.71 11.86 -6.44
N LYS A 69 -15.05 12.97 -5.79
CA LYS A 69 -15.38 14.25 -6.40
C LYS A 69 -14.17 15.16 -6.32
N SER A 70 -13.93 16.00 -7.33
CA SER A 70 -12.88 17.03 -7.32
C SER A 70 -13.48 18.41 -7.19
N LEU A 71 -13.09 19.11 -6.12
CA LEU A 71 -13.32 20.54 -5.93
C LEU A 71 -11.98 21.25 -5.99
N THR A 72 -11.79 22.13 -6.96
CA THR A 72 -10.63 23.03 -6.92
C THR A 72 -10.87 24.19 -5.97
N LEU A 73 -9.90 24.45 -5.07
CA LEU A 73 -10.06 25.49 -4.04
C LEU A 73 -8.71 26.06 -3.61
N ASP A 74 -8.53 27.37 -3.75
CA ASP A 74 -7.46 28.08 -3.07
C ASP A 74 -7.90 28.45 -1.63
N ALA A 75 -7.61 27.57 -0.68
CA ALA A 75 -7.93 27.77 0.73
C ALA A 75 -7.19 28.93 1.42
N LYS A 76 -6.32 29.68 0.70
CA LYS A 76 -5.67 30.88 1.22
C LYS A 76 -6.53 32.12 1.03
N THR A 77 -7.43 32.14 0.04
CA THR A 77 -8.34 33.23 -0.21
C THR A 77 -9.43 33.30 0.85
N PRO A 78 -10.01 34.52 1.13
CA PRO A 78 -11.16 34.62 2.04
C PRO A 78 -12.34 33.75 1.62
N ASP A 79 -12.71 33.77 0.33
CA ASP A 79 -13.81 32.95 -0.22
C ASP A 79 -13.48 31.45 -0.08
N GLY A 80 -12.23 31.04 -0.34
CA GLY A 80 -11.80 29.65 -0.19
C GLY A 80 -11.84 29.16 1.25
N LYS A 81 -11.48 30.00 2.20
CA LYS A 81 -11.61 29.69 3.64
C LYS A 81 -13.08 29.54 4.04
N GLU A 82 -13.96 30.39 3.52
CA GLU A 82 -15.40 30.27 3.78
C GLU A 82 -15.96 28.96 3.25
N ILE A 83 -15.62 28.60 1.98
CA ILE A 83 -16.06 27.36 1.35
C ILE A 83 -15.58 26.16 2.17
N LEU A 84 -14.28 26.10 2.50
CA LEU A 84 -13.72 25.01 3.30
C LEU A 84 -14.35 24.92 4.69
N THR A 85 -14.64 26.06 5.33
CA THR A 85 -15.36 26.10 6.61
C THR A 85 -16.76 25.48 6.49
N LYS A 86 -17.49 25.77 5.43
CA LYS A 86 -18.84 25.16 5.20
C LYS A 86 -18.70 23.64 4.99
N LEU A 87 -17.74 23.20 4.19
CA LEU A 87 -17.47 21.76 3.99
C LEU A 87 -17.19 21.06 5.31
N ILE A 88 -16.29 21.61 6.13
CA ILE A 88 -15.91 21.01 7.43
C ILE A 88 -17.11 20.96 8.39
N LYS A 89 -17.97 21.95 8.40
CA LYS A 89 -19.17 21.95 9.24
C LYS A 89 -20.14 20.80 8.93
N GLU A 90 -20.12 20.30 7.71
CA GLU A 90 -20.96 19.19 7.27
C GLU A 90 -20.20 17.84 7.19
N ALA A 91 -18.87 17.85 7.33
CA ALA A 91 -18.05 16.67 7.20
C ALA A 91 -18.15 15.74 8.41
N ASP A 92 -18.18 14.45 8.14
CA ASP A 92 -17.97 13.40 9.13
C ASP A 92 -16.48 13.17 9.38
N ILE A 93 -15.69 13.26 8.32
CA ILE A 93 -14.25 13.03 8.34
C ILE A 93 -13.55 14.13 7.53
N PHE A 94 -12.50 14.71 8.09
CA PHE A 94 -11.56 15.57 7.40
C PHE A 94 -10.19 14.88 7.38
N VAL A 95 -9.57 14.72 6.21
CA VAL A 95 -8.27 14.03 6.07
C VAL A 95 -7.26 14.94 5.38
N GLU A 96 -6.04 15.01 5.92
CA GLU A 96 -4.94 15.75 5.29
C GLU A 96 -3.60 14.99 5.44
N ASN A 97 -2.66 15.23 4.52
CA ASN A 97 -1.30 14.71 4.60
C ASN A 97 -0.24 15.75 4.20
N LEU A 98 -0.54 17.01 4.43
CA LEU A 98 0.36 18.10 4.10
C LEU A 98 1.56 18.16 5.07
N HIS A 99 2.54 18.98 4.70
CA HIS A 99 3.69 19.25 5.57
C HIS A 99 3.22 19.71 6.98
N PRO A 100 3.90 19.33 8.07
CA PRO A 100 3.59 19.81 9.41
C PRO A 100 3.35 21.31 9.46
N CYS A 101 2.40 21.76 10.26
CA CYS A 101 1.94 23.14 10.39
C CYS A 101 1.32 23.78 9.12
N ALA A 102 1.09 23.05 8.05
CA ALA A 102 0.45 23.63 6.85
C ALA A 102 -1.03 23.97 7.12
N MET A 103 -1.76 23.06 7.74
CA MET A 103 -3.17 23.28 8.10
C MET A 103 -3.32 24.35 9.17
N ASP A 104 -2.40 24.45 10.14
CA ASP A 104 -2.38 25.52 11.15
C ASP A 104 -2.26 26.92 10.49
N LYS A 105 -1.36 27.04 9.52
CA LYS A 105 -1.18 28.30 8.76
C LYS A 105 -2.39 28.67 7.91
N LEU A 106 -3.16 27.67 7.45
CA LEU A 106 -4.42 27.88 6.76
C LEU A 106 -5.57 28.25 7.72
N GLY A 107 -5.40 27.97 9.03
CA GLY A 107 -6.41 28.20 10.06
C GLY A 107 -7.33 27.01 10.31
N PHE A 108 -6.92 25.80 9.90
CA PHE A 108 -7.67 24.56 10.03
C PHE A 108 -6.87 23.49 10.78
N SER A 109 -6.27 23.88 11.93
CA SER A 109 -5.69 22.91 12.87
C SER A 109 -6.78 21.97 13.41
N TRP A 110 -6.40 20.87 14.07
CA TRP A 110 -7.35 20.00 14.75
C TRP A 110 -8.30 20.78 15.67
N GLU A 111 -7.75 21.67 16.50
CA GLU A 111 -8.55 22.47 17.45
C GLU A 111 -9.55 23.38 16.73
N ALA A 112 -9.13 23.98 15.60
CA ALA A 112 -9.99 24.83 14.80
C ALA A 112 -11.12 24.02 14.13
N VAL A 113 -10.80 22.87 13.56
CA VAL A 113 -11.79 21.97 12.95
C VAL A 113 -12.76 21.44 14.00
N HIS A 114 -12.26 21.00 15.14
CA HIS A 114 -13.10 20.51 16.25
C HIS A 114 -14.02 21.60 16.82
N ALA A 115 -13.54 22.83 16.89
CA ALA A 115 -14.38 23.96 17.29
C ALA A 115 -15.49 24.29 16.27
N LEU A 116 -15.23 24.09 14.98
CA LEU A 116 -16.24 24.27 13.91
C LEU A 116 -17.27 23.13 13.87
N ASN A 117 -16.82 21.91 14.09
CA ASN A 117 -17.62 20.70 14.04
C ASN A 117 -17.09 19.66 15.04
N PRO A 118 -17.61 19.64 16.29
CA PRO A 118 -17.15 18.72 17.33
C PRO A 118 -17.32 17.22 16.98
N LYS A 119 -18.14 16.90 15.98
CA LYS A 119 -18.37 15.52 15.51
C LYS A 119 -17.40 15.09 14.41
N CYS A 120 -16.68 16.03 13.79
CA CYS A 120 -15.75 15.73 12.70
C CYS A 120 -14.54 14.96 13.22
N ILE A 121 -14.25 13.82 12.59
CA ILE A 121 -13.03 13.06 12.82
C ILE A 121 -11.92 13.69 11.96
N TYR A 122 -10.81 14.05 12.59
CA TYR A 122 -9.67 14.64 11.88
C TYR A 122 -8.59 13.58 11.70
N GLY A 123 -8.37 13.13 10.46
CA GLY A 123 -7.30 12.21 10.09
C GLY A 123 -6.09 12.95 9.53
N THR A 124 -4.90 12.64 10.01
CA THR A 124 -3.66 13.21 9.46
C THR A 124 -2.59 12.16 9.23
N ILE A 125 -1.84 12.32 8.14
CA ILE A 125 -0.60 11.55 7.88
C ILE A 125 0.58 12.51 7.90
N LYS A 126 1.61 12.12 8.66
CA LYS A 126 2.92 12.80 8.68
C LYS A 126 4.04 11.79 8.46
N GLY A 127 5.26 12.28 8.17
CA GLY A 127 6.41 11.42 7.97
C GLY A 127 6.80 10.63 9.22
N PHE A 128 6.82 11.30 10.38
CA PHE A 128 7.34 10.78 11.64
C PHE A 128 6.37 11.00 12.80
N PRO A 129 6.49 10.23 13.91
CA PRO A 129 5.75 10.48 15.13
C PRO A 129 5.98 11.90 15.68
N GLU A 130 4.97 12.49 16.31
CA GLU A 130 5.10 13.83 16.94
C GLU A 130 6.20 13.88 18.00
N SER A 131 6.46 12.77 18.69
CA SER A 131 7.54 12.65 19.68
C SER A 131 8.93 12.43 19.06
N SER A 132 9.03 12.22 17.73
CA SER A 132 10.29 11.94 17.08
C SER A 132 11.15 13.21 16.93
N LYS A 133 12.48 13.01 17.09
CA LYS A 133 13.47 14.05 16.72
C LYS A 133 13.44 14.41 15.22
N TYR A 134 12.80 13.57 14.41
CA TYR A 134 12.66 13.76 12.96
C TYR A 134 11.30 14.33 12.54
N LYS A 135 10.44 14.71 13.48
CA LYS A 135 9.04 15.13 13.23
C LYS A 135 8.87 16.20 12.14
N ASP A 136 9.85 17.07 11.98
CA ASP A 136 9.83 18.20 11.04
C ASP A 136 10.50 17.88 9.69
N LEU A 137 11.06 16.67 9.52
CA LEU A 137 11.66 16.28 8.26
C LEU A 137 10.59 15.92 7.23
N LYS A 138 10.88 16.26 5.97
CA LYS A 138 10.08 15.79 4.84
C LYS A 138 10.27 14.29 4.68
N ALA A 139 9.18 13.57 4.50
CA ALA A 139 9.20 12.14 4.24
C ALA A 139 8.36 11.82 3.00
N TYR A 140 8.86 10.86 2.24
CA TYR A 140 8.21 10.16 1.16
C TYR A 140 8.45 8.66 1.36
N GLU A 141 7.87 7.83 0.53
CA GLU A 141 7.97 6.37 0.56
C GLU A 141 9.37 5.84 0.95
N PRO A 142 10.47 6.20 0.26
CA PRO A 142 11.80 5.67 0.59
C PRO A 142 12.28 6.10 1.98
N ILE A 143 11.98 7.34 2.39
CA ILE A 143 12.42 7.87 3.69
C ILE A 143 11.76 7.10 4.84
N ALA A 144 10.49 6.78 4.72
CA ALA A 144 9.79 5.96 5.70
C ALA A 144 10.42 4.56 5.83
N GLN A 145 10.72 3.91 4.71
CA GLN A 145 11.34 2.58 4.70
C GLN A 145 12.74 2.56 5.32
N VAL A 146 13.60 3.53 4.96
CA VAL A 146 15.00 3.54 5.47
C VAL A 146 15.08 3.90 6.95
N THR A 147 14.14 4.69 7.45
CA THR A 147 14.13 5.11 8.87
C THR A 147 13.44 4.14 9.80
N ALA A 148 12.64 3.21 9.28
CA ALA A 148 11.84 2.25 10.06
C ALA A 148 12.36 0.81 9.98
N ALA A 149 13.64 0.61 9.72
CA ALA A 149 14.31 -0.68 9.62
C ALA A 149 13.89 -1.58 8.45
N ALA A 150 12.94 -1.18 7.60
CA ALA A 150 12.53 -1.98 6.45
C ALA A 150 13.70 -2.16 5.46
N ALA A 151 14.30 -1.07 5.00
CA ALA A 151 15.39 -1.14 4.04
C ALA A 151 16.69 -1.73 4.63
N SER A 152 17.00 -1.50 5.91
CA SER A 152 18.21 -2.05 6.54
C SER A 152 18.21 -3.58 6.64
N THR A 153 17.03 -4.20 6.64
CA THR A 153 16.85 -5.65 6.73
C THR A 153 16.43 -6.30 5.41
N THR A 154 16.23 -5.51 4.35
CA THR A 154 15.89 -5.96 2.99
C THR A 154 17.10 -5.86 2.07
N GLY A 155 17.24 -6.82 1.15
CA GLY A 155 18.33 -6.91 0.16
C GLY A 155 19.29 -8.06 0.42
N TRP A 156 20.27 -8.19 -0.46
CA TRP A 156 21.33 -9.19 -0.34
C TRP A 156 22.35 -8.79 0.73
N PHE A 157 23.02 -9.76 1.28
CA PHE A 157 23.91 -9.65 2.45
C PHE A 157 25.38 -9.82 2.14
N SER A 158 25.76 -9.96 0.87
CA SER A 158 27.16 -10.18 0.45
C SER A 158 27.47 -9.57 -0.91
N GLY A 159 28.74 -9.31 -1.17
CA GLY A 159 29.23 -8.72 -2.41
C GLY A 159 29.00 -7.20 -2.49
N ASP A 160 29.20 -6.66 -3.69
CA ASP A 160 29.01 -5.23 -3.97
C ASP A 160 27.52 -4.81 -3.84
N ASP A 161 26.60 -5.77 -3.86
CA ASP A 161 25.15 -5.56 -3.71
C ASP A 161 24.70 -5.54 -2.24
N ASN A 162 25.62 -5.54 -1.27
CA ASN A 162 25.31 -5.44 0.16
C ASN A 162 24.86 -4.01 0.55
N ILE A 163 23.87 -3.48 -0.15
CA ILE A 163 23.27 -2.16 0.05
C ILE A 163 21.88 -2.31 0.68
N PRO A 164 21.53 -1.50 1.69
CA PRO A 164 20.14 -1.43 2.16
C PRO A 164 19.19 -1.17 1.01
N THR A 165 18.20 -2.04 0.82
CA THR A 165 17.30 -2.02 -0.32
C THR A 165 15.87 -1.79 0.13
N GLN A 166 15.17 -0.86 -0.51
CA GLN A 166 13.75 -0.68 -0.28
C GLN A 166 12.91 -1.74 -1.01
N SER A 167 11.75 -2.06 -0.47
CA SER A 167 10.73 -2.84 -1.16
C SER A 167 10.14 -2.05 -2.32
N GLY A 168 9.80 -2.72 -3.42
CA GLY A 168 9.00 -2.12 -4.49
C GLY A 168 7.52 -1.90 -4.13
N ALA A 169 7.03 -2.53 -3.06
CA ALA A 169 5.70 -2.26 -2.53
C ALA A 169 5.70 -1.00 -1.67
N ALA A 170 4.63 -0.20 -1.75
CA ALA A 170 4.48 1.08 -1.06
C ALA A 170 4.23 0.91 0.44
N LEU A 171 5.27 0.52 1.19
CA LEU A 171 5.22 0.29 2.63
C LEU A 171 5.07 1.60 3.42
N GLY A 172 5.67 2.68 2.93
CA GLY A 172 5.59 4.01 3.52
C GLY A 172 4.33 4.78 3.13
N ASP A 173 3.83 4.59 1.93
CA ASP A 173 2.68 5.34 1.42
C ASP A 173 1.36 4.57 1.58
N SER A 174 1.04 3.65 0.67
CA SER A 174 -0.29 2.99 0.66
C SER A 174 -0.57 2.22 1.93
N ASN A 175 0.42 1.54 2.51
CA ASN A 175 0.26 0.88 3.80
C ASN A 175 -0.05 1.89 4.92
N THR A 176 0.54 3.09 4.91
CA THR A 176 0.19 4.16 5.86
C THR A 176 -1.26 4.61 5.68
N GLY A 177 -1.71 4.75 4.43
CA GLY A 177 -3.11 5.03 4.13
C GLY A 177 -4.06 3.98 4.70
N MET A 178 -3.71 2.69 4.60
CA MET A 178 -4.51 1.61 5.19
C MET A 178 -4.50 1.66 6.72
N HIS A 179 -3.39 2.01 7.37
CA HIS A 179 -3.34 2.19 8.82
C HIS A 179 -4.21 3.38 9.28
N LEU A 180 -4.17 4.51 8.55
CA LEU A 180 -5.07 5.63 8.83
C LEU A 180 -6.54 5.23 8.66
N LEU A 181 -6.88 4.50 7.59
CA LEU A 181 -8.23 3.99 7.38
C LEU A 181 -8.75 3.19 8.58
N ILE A 182 -7.93 2.27 9.12
CA ILE A 182 -8.28 1.52 10.34
C ILE A 182 -8.59 2.46 11.51
N GLY A 183 -7.75 3.48 11.70
CA GLY A 183 -7.94 4.50 12.74
C GLY A 183 -9.24 5.29 12.55
N LEU A 184 -9.55 5.71 11.32
CA LEU A 184 -10.77 6.46 10.99
C LEU A 184 -12.03 5.60 11.18
N LEU A 185 -12.02 4.33 10.78
CA LEU A 185 -13.15 3.42 10.99
C LEU A 185 -13.36 3.14 12.48
N ALA A 186 -12.29 2.98 13.27
CA ALA A 186 -12.38 2.87 14.72
C ALA A 186 -12.95 4.15 15.35
N ALA A 187 -12.52 5.32 14.88
CA ALA A 187 -13.04 6.61 15.33
C ALA A 187 -14.53 6.79 14.99
N LEU A 188 -14.99 6.35 13.81
CA LEU A 188 -16.41 6.32 13.47
C LEU A 188 -17.20 5.46 14.46
N CYS A 189 -16.74 4.25 14.75
CA CYS A 189 -17.34 3.36 15.75
C CYS A 189 -17.34 3.97 17.16
N GLN A 190 -16.31 4.73 17.52
CA GLN A 190 -16.25 5.45 18.80
C GLN A 190 -17.27 6.59 18.84
N ARG A 191 -17.32 7.38 17.77
CA ARG A 191 -18.25 8.52 17.63
C ARG A 191 -19.71 8.13 17.80
N GLU A 192 -20.13 6.98 17.27
CA GLU A 192 -21.49 6.45 17.46
C GLU A 192 -21.87 6.29 18.94
N ARG A 193 -20.91 6.10 19.83
CA ARG A 193 -21.13 5.95 21.26
C ARG A 193 -20.95 7.23 22.05
N THR A 194 -20.01 8.07 21.64
CA THR A 194 -19.63 9.29 22.37
C THR A 194 -20.30 10.54 21.85
N GLY A 195 -20.70 10.55 20.58
CA GLY A 195 -21.22 11.72 19.88
C GLY A 195 -20.13 12.71 19.45
N GLU A 196 -18.85 12.43 19.71
CA GLU A 196 -17.71 13.32 19.48
C GLU A 196 -16.72 12.77 18.47
N GLY A 197 -16.20 13.63 17.59
CA GLY A 197 -15.07 13.36 16.72
C GLY A 197 -13.75 13.35 17.50
N VAL A 198 -12.73 12.74 16.89
CA VAL A 198 -11.40 12.61 17.50
C VAL A 198 -10.31 12.92 16.48
N TYR A 199 -9.12 13.24 16.98
CA TYR A 199 -7.90 13.37 16.18
C TYR A 199 -7.23 12.01 15.99
N VAL A 200 -7.00 11.62 14.75
CA VAL A 200 -6.35 10.38 14.36
C VAL A 200 -5.04 10.72 13.65
N TYR A 201 -3.94 10.56 14.36
CA TYR A 201 -2.60 10.81 13.85
C TYR A 201 -1.94 9.50 13.39
N GLN A 202 -1.49 9.46 12.15
CA GLN A 202 -0.71 8.37 11.60
C GLN A 202 0.63 8.88 11.05
N SER A 203 1.73 8.16 11.33
CA SER A 203 3.00 8.46 10.66
C SER A 203 3.43 7.35 9.72
N MET A 204 4.08 7.72 8.61
CA MET A 204 4.65 6.79 7.65
C MET A 204 5.69 5.89 8.31
N HIS A 205 6.53 6.47 9.17
CA HIS A 205 7.51 5.73 9.97
C HIS A 205 6.86 4.61 10.82
N ASN A 206 5.79 4.93 11.56
CA ASN A 206 5.11 3.94 12.41
C ASN A 206 4.44 2.84 11.59
N ALA A 207 3.87 3.17 10.45
CA ALA A 207 3.27 2.19 9.55
C ALA A 207 4.32 1.20 9.02
N CYS A 208 5.48 1.69 8.55
CA CYS A 208 6.58 0.85 8.14
C CYS A 208 7.11 -0.02 9.28
N LEU A 209 7.36 0.58 10.46
CA LEU A 209 7.88 -0.15 11.62
C LEU A 209 6.91 -1.25 12.08
N ASN A 210 5.60 -1.00 12.01
CA ASN A 210 4.60 -2.00 12.34
C ASN A 210 4.69 -3.25 11.45
N LEU A 211 5.12 -3.14 10.19
CA LEU A 211 5.37 -4.28 9.31
C LEU A 211 6.70 -4.99 9.60
N CYS A 212 7.63 -4.33 10.29
CA CYS A 212 8.94 -4.89 10.62
C CYS A 212 8.95 -5.74 11.92
N ARG A 213 7.80 -6.20 12.42
CA ARG A 213 7.69 -6.93 13.70
C ARG A 213 8.56 -8.19 13.76
N ILE A 214 8.72 -8.90 12.67
CA ILE A 214 9.59 -10.09 12.62
C ILE A 214 11.05 -9.68 12.83
N LYS A 215 11.48 -8.55 12.26
CA LYS A 215 12.85 -8.06 12.42
C LYS A 215 13.12 -7.47 13.80
N THR A 216 12.11 -6.82 14.41
CA THR A 216 12.22 -6.39 15.81
C THR A 216 12.24 -7.59 16.77
N ARG A 217 11.50 -8.67 16.49
CA ARG A 217 11.62 -9.93 17.22
C ARG A 217 13.04 -10.51 17.12
N ASP A 218 13.59 -10.56 15.91
CA ASP A 218 14.94 -11.06 15.67
C ASP A 218 15.97 -10.24 16.45
N GLN A 219 15.83 -8.90 16.47
CA GLN A 219 16.71 -8.02 17.24
C GLN A 219 16.60 -8.30 18.74
N LEU A 220 15.37 -8.41 19.28
CA LEU A 220 15.16 -8.76 20.70
C LEU A 220 15.78 -10.13 21.07
N THR A 221 15.72 -11.10 20.16
CA THR A 221 16.35 -12.39 20.34
C THR A 221 17.87 -12.27 20.33
N LEU A 222 18.42 -11.55 19.34
CA LEU A 222 19.86 -11.28 19.25
C LEU A 222 20.40 -10.60 20.51
N ASP A 223 19.72 -9.55 20.99
CA ASP A 223 20.09 -8.82 22.20
C ASP A 223 20.08 -9.73 23.45
N LYS A 224 19.24 -10.76 23.45
CA LYS A 224 19.08 -11.66 24.61
C LYS A 224 20.10 -12.79 24.63
N ILE A 225 20.41 -13.40 23.49
CA ILE A 225 21.24 -14.62 23.43
C ILE A 225 22.55 -14.46 22.64
N GLY A 226 22.73 -13.33 21.94
CA GLY A 226 23.96 -12.98 21.25
C GLY A 226 24.21 -13.67 19.91
N TYR A 227 23.23 -14.42 19.37
CA TYR A 227 23.35 -15.09 18.09
C TYR A 227 21.99 -15.40 17.46
N LEU A 228 21.94 -15.58 16.13
CA LEU A 228 20.79 -16.06 15.36
C LEU A 228 21.25 -17.05 14.29
N THR A 229 20.67 -18.23 14.23
CA THR A 229 21.11 -19.32 13.34
C THR A 229 20.46 -19.34 11.96
N GLN A 230 19.43 -18.51 11.73
CA GLN A 230 18.69 -18.50 10.46
C GLN A 230 19.48 -17.92 9.27
N PHE A 231 20.58 -17.23 9.51
CA PHE A 231 21.37 -16.56 8.48
C PHE A 231 22.51 -17.48 7.97
N PRO A 232 22.39 -18.10 6.79
CA PRO A 232 23.36 -19.09 6.31
C PRO A 232 24.75 -18.53 6.03
N GLN A 233 24.89 -17.23 5.82
CA GLN A 233 26.17 -16.53 5.67
C GLN A 233 26.95 -16.41 6.98
N TYR A 234 26.34 -16.69 8.11
CA TYR A 234 26.93 -16.69 9.44
C TYR A 234 26.68 -18.05 10.12
N PRO A 235 27.50 -19.09 9.81
CA PRO A 235 27.24 -20.47 10.26
C PRO A 235 27.21 -20.65 11.77
N ASP A 236 27.95 -19.81 12.52
CA ASP A 236 27.97 -19.78 13.99
C ASP A 236 26.87 -18.86 14.56
N GLY A 237 26.07 -18.22 13.71
CA GLY A 237 25.03 -17.28 14.10
C GLY A 237 25.50 -15.94 14.65
N LYS A 238 26.82 -15.67 14.58
CA LYS A 238 27.43 -14.45 15.14
C LYS A 238 27.78 -13.46 14.03
N PHE A 239 27.22 -12.26 14.10
CA PHE A 239 27.37 -11.20 13.09
C PHE A 239 27.35 -9.77 13.67
N GLY A 240 27.52 -9.62 15.00
CA GLY A 240 27.47 -8.34 15.71
C GLY A 240 26.09 -8.04 16.32
N ASP A 241 25.79 -6.76 16.55
CA ASP A 241 24.66 -6.31 17.37
C ASP A 241 23.39 -5.95 16.58
N CYS A 242 23.41 -6.09 15.26
CA CYS A 242 22.27 -5.70 14.41
C CYS A 242 21.84 -6.84 13.52
N VAL A 243 20.53 -7.03 13.39
CA VAL A 243 19.95 -8.00 12.45
C VAL A 243 20.35 -7.68 11.02
N PRO A 244 21.00 -8.63 10.31
CA PRO A 244 21.48 -8.42 8.95
C PRO A 244 20.34 -8.45 7.94
N ARG A 245 20.66 -8.05 6.70
CA ARG A 245 19.77 -8.24 5.55
C ARG A 245 19.50 -9.71 5.32
N SER A 246 18.27 -10.03 4.93
CA SER A 246 17.78 -11.41 4.90
C SER A 246 17.88 -12.08 3.53
N GLY A 247 18.06 -11.31 2.44
CA GLY A 247 17.88 -11.88 1.10
C GLY A 247 16.49 -12.53 1.01
N ASN A 248 16.46 -13.80 0.61
CA ASN A 248 15.24 -14.59 0.52
C ASN A 248 15.01 -15.53 1.72
N ILE A 249 15.66 -15.26 2.86
CA ILE A 249 15.51 -16.08 4.07
C ILE A 249 14.15 -15.80 4.71
N GLU A 250 13.38 -16.88 4.94
CA GLU A 250 12.14 -16.79 5.70
C GLU A 250 12.39 -16.46 7.18
N GLY A 251 11.67 -15.49 7.68
CA GLY A 251 11.81 -15.01 9.06
C GLY A 251 11.06 -15.87 10.07
N GLY A 252 11.47 -17.08 10.32
CA GLY A 252 10.77 -17.94 11.28
C GLY A 252 11.48 -19.24 11.59
N GLY A 253 12.69 -19.41 11.06
CA GLY A 253 13.43 -20.66 11.17
C GLY A 253 12.86 -21.76 10.29
N VAL A 254 12.12 -21.40 9.26
CA VAL A 254 11.61 -22.30 8.22
C VAL A 254 12.60 -22.33 7.07
N LEU A 255 12.81 -23.50 6.44
CA LEU A 255 13.63 -23.60 5.23
C LEU A 255 12.83 -23.06 4.04
N GLY A 256 12.94 -21.76 3.78
CA GLY A 256 12.31 -21.09 2.65
C GLY A 256 13.36 -20.42 1.77
N TRP A 257 13.26 -20.59 0.45
CA TRP A 257 14.19 -20.01 -0.50
C TRP A 257 13.58 -19.85 -1.89
N THR A 258 14.17 -18.93 -2.67
CA THR A 258 13.83 -18.70 -4.08
C THR A 258 14.74 -19.49 -4.98
N TYR A 259 14.17 -20.33 -5.86
CA TYR A 259 14.92 -21.19 -6.77
C TYR A 259 14.70 -20.78 -8.22
N LYS A 260 15.80 -20.78 -9.00
CA LYS A 260 15.75 -20.50 -10.43
C LYS A 260 15.12 -21.68 -11.18
N CYS A 261 14.29 -21.38 -12.14
CA CYS A 261 13.62 -22.30 -13.05
C CYS A 261 14.04 -22.04 -14.50
N LYS A 262 13.71 -22.95 -15.43
CA LYS A 262 13.83 -22.66 -16.86
C LYS A 262 12.80 -21.61 -17.30
N PRO A 263 13.04 -20.89 -18.39
CA PRO A 263 12.08 -19.95 -18.96
C PRO A 263 10.69 -20.55 -19.17
N ALA A 264 9.64 -19.78 -18.83
CA ALA A 264 8.26 -20.25 -18.88
C ALA A 264 7.47 -19.73 -20.12
N GLY A 265 8.05 -18.90 -20.96
CA GLY A 265 7.46 -18.47 -22.24
C GLY A 265 7.12 -17.00 -22.38
N ALA A 266 5.89 -16.64 -22.79
CA ALA A 266 5.51 -15.41 -23.47
C ALA A 266 5.80 -14.08 -22.75
N TYR A 267 6.03 -14.09 -21.44
CA TYR A 267 6.31 -12.89 -20.64
C TYR A 267 7.74 -12.83 -20.10
N ASP A 268 8.60 -13.78 -20.53
CA ASP A 268 10.01 -13.73 -20.18
C ASP A 268 10.73 -12.69 -21.02
N SER A 269 11.37 -11.73 -20.37
CA SER A 269 12.31 -10.86 -21.04
C SER A 269 13.73 -11.37 -20.85
N ALA A 270 14.59 -11.08 -21.81
CA ALA A 270 16.01 -11.36 -21.71
C ALA A 270 16.70 -10.59 -20.57
N VAL A 271 16.07 -9.51 -20.10
CA VAL A 271 16.61 -8.59 -19.09
C VAL A 271 16.03 -8.89 -17.71
N ASP A 272 14.78 -9.36 -17.64
CA ASP A 272 14.05 -9.60 -16.40
C ASP A 272 13.41 -10.98 -16.43
N ALA A 273 14.16 -11.93 -15.96
CA ALA A 273 13.69 -13.29 -15.88
C ALA A 273 13.06 -13.56 -14.51
N ASN A 274 11.76 -13.32 -14.37
CA ASN A 274 10.99 -13.78 -13.21
C ASN A 274 10.77 -15.30 -13.24
N ASN A 275 11.77 -16.04 -13.73
CA ASN A 275 11.78 -17.51 -13.82
C ASN A 275 12.27 -18.10 -12.51
N TYR A 276 11.53 -17.79 -11.44
CA TYR A 276 11.82 -18.27 -10.09
C TYR A 276 10.56 -18.80 -9.43
N VAL A 277 10.78 -19.69 -8.47
CA VAL A 277 9.75 -20.21 -7.58
C VAL A 277 10.21 -20.05 -6.15
N TYR A 278 9.31 -19.70 -5.24
CA TYR A 278 9.58 -19.73 -3.81
C TYR A 278 9.02 -21.00 -3.22
N ILE A 279 9.85 -21.77 -2.49
CA ILE A 279 9.45 -23.03 -1.86
C ILE A 279 9.71 -22.91 -0.36
N ILE A 280 8.72 -23.27 0.46
CA ILE A 280 8.86 -23.34 1.92
C ILE A 280 8.86 -24.81 2.32
N LEU A 281 9.99 -25.25 2.89
CA LEU A 281 10.06 -26.55 3.54
C LEU A 281 9.82 -26.35 5.03
N GLN A 282 8.67 -26.75 5.51
CA GLN A 282 8.35 -26.67 6.94
C GLN A 282 9.35 -27.52 7.75
N ARG A 283 9.59 -27.16 8.98
CA ARG A 283 10.41 -27.98 9.91
C ARG A 283 9.68 -29.25 10.36
N GLY A 284 8.37 -29.36 10.11
CA GLY A 284 7.57 -30.54 10.40
C GLY A 284 7.96 -31.74 9.55
N ALA A 285 7.97 -32.93 10.17
CA ALA A 285 8.38 -34.16 9.48
C ALA A 285 7.51 -34.48 8.26
N LYS A 286 6.20 -34.25 8.34
CA LYS A 286 5.25 -34.57 7.25
C LYS A 286 5.46 -33.74 6.00
N ASP A 287 5.68 -32.42 6.17
CA ASP A 287 5.84 -31.51 5.03
C ASP A 287 7.18 -31.76 4.32
N PHE A 288 8.23 -32.03 5.08
CA PHE A 288 9.52 -32.40 4.53
C PHE A 288 9.48 -33.75 3.81
N GLU A 289 8.80 -34.75 4.38
CA GLU A 289 8.61 -36.05 3.74
C GLU A 289 7.83 -35.92 2.41
N ALA A 290 6.75 -35.11 2.40
CA ALA A 290 5.98 -34.89 1.18
C ALA A 290 6.83 -34.20 0.10
N ALA A 291 7.63 -33.19 0.49
CA ALA A 291 8.56 -32.54 -0.43
C ALA A 291 9.63 -33.51 -1.00
N CYS A 292 10.23 -34.31 -0.14
CA CYS A 292 11.22 -35.32 -0.56
C CYS A 292 10.63 -36.31 -1.58
N LYS A 293 9.45 -36.84 -1.29
CA LYS A 293 8.76 -37.77 -2.22
C LYS A 293 8.41 -37.09 -3.55
N ALA A 294 7.91 -35.86 -3.52
CA ALA A 294 7.55 -35.14 -4.74
C ALA A 294 8.75 -34.81 -5.64
N MET A 295 9.91 -34.59 -5.02
CA MET A 295 11.15 -34.23 -5.73
C MET A 295 12.05 -35.45 -6.05
N GLY A 296 11.74 -36.66 -5.52
CA GLY A 296 12.58 -37.83 -5.66
C GLY A 296 13.84 -37.79 -4.77
N PHE A 297 13.71 -37.23 -3.55
CA PHE A 297 14.80 -37.07 -2.57
C PHE A 297 14.55 -37.92 -1.32
N GLU A 298 13.98 -39.12 -1.46
CA GLU A 298 13.67 -40.01 -0.35
C GLU A 298 14.92 -40.44 0.45
N ASP A 299 16.10 -40.39 -0.15
CA ASP A 299 17.37 -40.57 0.53
C ASP A 299 17.57 -39.62 1.73
N TRP A 300 17.02 -38.42 1.67
CA TRP A 300 17.08 -37.47 2.77
C TRP A 300 16.30 -37.89 4.02
N LEU A 301 15.31 -38.74 3.88
CA LEU A 301 14.47 -39.21 4.99
C LEU A 301 15.22 -40.11 5.98
N THR A 302 16.24 -40.83 5.47
CA THR A 302 17.05 -41.78 6.25
C THR A 302 18.47 -41.28 6.52
N ASN A 303 18.95 -40.26 5.79
CA ASN A 303 20.28 -39.70 5.97
C ASN A 303 20.35 -38.85 7.25
N PRO A 304 21.28 -39.15 8.18
CA PRO A 304 21.45 -38.38 9.43
C PRO A 304 21.67 -36.88 9.24
N ASP A 305 22.21 -36.46 8.09
CA ASP A 305 22.47 -35.03 7.77
C ASP A 305 21.20 -34.25 7.41
N PHE A 306 20.08 -34.94 7.13
CA PHE A 306 18.82 -34.30 6.72
C PHE A 306 17.56 -34.79 7.45
N ASN A 307 17.62 -35.91 8.19
CA ASN A 307 16.44 -36.55 8.76
C ASN A 307 15.86 -35.83 10.01
N THR A 308 16.58 -34.89 10.59
CA THR A 308 16.10 -34.05 11.69
C THR A 308 16.07 -32.57 11.32
N ALA A 309 15.26 -31.76 12.03
CA ALA A 309 15.19 -30.33 11.81
C ALA A 309 16.55 -29.63 12.02
N ASP A 310 17.26 -30.01 13.09
CA ASP A 310 18.57 -29.44 13.41
C ASP A 310 19.65 -29.86 12.41
N ALA A 311 19.60 -31.07 11.90
CA ALA A 311 20.49 -31.52 10.85
C ALA A 311 20.24 -30.72 9.54
N ARG A 312 18.97 -30.54 9.15
CA ARG A 312 18.62 -29.70 8.00
C ARG A 312 19.07 -28.25 8.12
N ASP A 313 19.02 -27.67 9.31
CA ASP A 313 19.51 -26.30 9.55
C ASP A 313 21.03 -26.21 9.31
N ARG A 314 21.79 -27.22 9.74
CA ARG A 314 23.25 -27.27 9.51
C ARG A 314 23.60 -27.47 8.03
N HIS A 315 22.81 -28.24 7.31
CA HIS A 315 23.04 -28.62 5.91
C HIS A 315 22.15 -27.87 4.91
N LYS A 316 21.58 -26.73 5.30
CA LYS A 316 20.63 -25.97 4.45
C LYS A 316 21.20 -25.55 3.10
N GLN A 317 22.50 -25.27 3.01
CA GLN A 317 23.13 -24.94 1.74
C GLN A 317 23.09 -26.10 0.74
N GLU A 318 23.34 -27.33 1.19
CA GLU A 318 23.24 -28.54 0.36
C GLU A 318 21.80 -28.77 -0.10
N ILE A 319 20.83 -28.54 0.81
CA ILE A 319 19.40 -28.62 0.48
C ILE A 319 19.07 -27.61 -0.62
N TYR A 320 19.48 -26.35 -0.47
CA TYR A 320 19.22 -25.30 -1.46
C TYR A 320 19.85 -25.61 -2.82
N GLN A 321 21.08 -26.11 -2.84
CA GLN A 321 21.78 -26.50 -4.08
C GLN A 321 21.06 -27.64 -4.81
N ARG A 322 20.66 -28.71 -4.09
CA ARG A 322 20.01 -29.86 -4.69
C ARG A 322 18.61 -29.54 -5.21
N ILE A 323 17.83 -28.75 -4.46
CA ILE A 323 16.53 -28.24 -4.92
C ILE A 323 16.72 -27.33 -6.14
N GLY A 324 17.70 -26.43 -6.11
CA GLY A 324 18.02 -25.58 -7.23
C GLY A 324 18.37 -26.34 -8.51
N ALA A 325 19.10 -27.44 -8.40
CA ALA A 325 19.38 -28.33 -9.52
C ALA A 325 18.09 -29.02 -10.03
N TRP A 326 17.20 -29.43 -9.14
CA TRP A 326 15.93 -30.05 -9.50
C TRP A 326 14.94 -29.07 -10.17
N THR A 327 14.93 -27.79 -9.78
CA THR A 327 14.05 -26.77 -10.38
C THR A 327 14.58 -26.26 -11.74
N ALA A 328 15.87 -26.33 -11.98
CA ALA A 328 16.54 -25.71 -13.13
C ALA A 328 16.04 -26.21 -14.51
N ASP A 329 15.55 -27.45 -14.61
CA ASP A 329 15.01 -28.06 -15.81
C ASP A 329 13.49 -27.96 -15.96
N LYS A 330 12.83 -27.31 -15.01
CA LYS A 330 11.36 -27.11 -14.94
C LYS A 330 10.99 -25.65 -14.98
N THR A 331 9.83 -25.34 -15.51
CA THR A 331 9.25 -24.00 -15.38
C THR A 331 8.75 -23.76 -13.95
N LYS A 332 8.64 -22.50 -13.57
CA LYS A 332 8.04 -22.11 -12.26
C LYS A 332 6.63 -22.68 -12.06
N PHE A 333 5.85 -22.84 -13.15
CA PHE A 333 4.50 -23.41 -13.11
C PHE A 333 4.52 -24.93 -12.93
N GLU A 334 5.42 -25.65 -13.62
CA GLU A 334 5.60 -27.11 -13.42
C GLU A 334 6.02 -27.42 -11.98
N VAL A 335 6.98 -26.66 -11.43
CA VAL A 335 7.40 -26.81 -10.02
C VAL A 335 6.24 -26.57 -9.07
N THR A 336 5.49 -25.48 -9.30
CA THR A 336 4.32 -25.14 -8.47
C THR A 336 3.27 -26.23 -8.52
N GLU A 337 2.96 -26.77 -9.69
CA GLU A 337 1.98 -27.87 -9.85
C GLU A 337 2.41 -29.13 -9.11
N ILE A 338 3.67 -29.54 -9.27
CA ILE A 338 4.20 -30.77 -8.63
C ILE A 338 4.13 -30.67 -7.10
N LEU A 339 4.66 -29.56 -6.56
CA LEU A 339 4.79 -29.40 -5.11
C LEU A 339 3.46 -29.07 -4.43
N SER A 340 2.60 -28.26 -5.05
CA SER A 340 1.27 -27.94 -4.49
C SER A 340 0.38 -29.19 -4.39
N LYS A 341 0.43 -30.09 -5.40
CA LYS A 341 -0.28 -31.38 -5.32
C LYS A 341 0.20 -32.27 -4.17
N ALA A 342 1.44 -32.14 -3.77
CA ALA A 342 2.01 -32.80 -2.60
C ALA A 342 1.72 -32.09 -1.28
N GLY A 343 1.05 -30.94 -1.30
CA GLY A 343 0.76 -30.13 -0.11
C GLY A 343 1.94 -29.30 0.39
N VAL A 344 3.00 -29.13 -0.42
CA VAL A 344 4.16 -28.31 -0.07
C VAL A 344 3.86 -26.84 -0.40
N PRO A 345 4.04 -25.90 0.53
CA PRO A 345 3.87 -24.46 0.25
C PRO A 345 4.87 -24.00 -0.81
N VAL A 346 4.35 -23.54 -1.94
CA VAL A 346 5.12 -23.13 -3.10
C VAL A 346 4.36 -22.05 -3.87
N GLY A 347 5.09 -21.14 -4.51
CA GLY A 347 4.49 -20.15 -5.40
C GLY A 347 5.45 -19.65 -6.48
N PRO A 348 4.95 -19.43 -7.71
CA PRO A 348 5.76 -18.87 -8.78
C PRO A 348 6.01 -17.38 -8.54
N VAL A 349 7.18 -16.87 -8.86
CA VAL A 349 7.43 -15.42 -8.90
C VAL A 349 6.78 -14.87 -10.17
N LEU A 350 5.67 -14.19 -9.99
CA LEU A 350 4.90 -13.59 -11.09
C LEU A 350 5.37 -12.18 -11.39
N SER A 351 5.54 -11.86 -12.66
CA SER A 351 5.70 -10.51 -13.14
C SER A 351 4.38 -9.73 -13.04
N THR A 352 4.45 -8.40 -13.04
CA THR A 352 3.24 -7.56 -13.10
C THR A 352 2.39 -7.87 -14.34
N LYS A 353 3.03 -8.24 -15.46
CA LYS A 353 2.33 -8.62 -16.68
C LYS A 353 1.56 -9.93 -16.50
N GLU A 354 2.15 -10.94 -15.87
CA GLU A 354 1.48 -12.21 -15.57
C GLU A 354 0.30 -11.99 -14.61
N VAL A 355 0.49 -11.21 -13.54
CA VAL A 355 -0.59 -10.88 -12.60
C VAL A 355 -1.74 -10.15 -13.33
N MET A 356 -1.44 -9.14 -14.15
CA MET A 356 -2.47 -8.41 -14.89
C MET A 356 -3.16 -9.22 -16.00
N SER A 357 -2.60 -10.35 -16.40
CA SER A 357 -3.16 -11.27 -17.41
C SER A 357 -3.91 -12.45 -16.81
N ASP A 358 -3.94 -12.57 -15.48
CA ASP A 358 -4.67 -13.64 -14.78
C ASP A 358 -6.16 -13.30 -14.69
N GLU A 359 -6.96 -13.97 -15.54
CA GLU A 359 -8.41 -13.75 -15.61
C GLU A 359 -9.11 -14.03 -14.26
N SER A 360 -8.60 -14.97 -13.47
CA SER A 360 -9.20 -15.32 -12.17
C SER A 360 -9.19 -14.16 -11.16
N LEU A 361 -8.25 -13.23 -11.30
CA LEU A 361 -8.17 -12.04 -10.43
C LEU A 361 -9.26 -11.00 -10.74
N TYR A 362 -9.80 -11.03 -11.95
CA TYR A 362 -10.93 -10.16 -12.33
C TYR A 362 -12.25 -10.70 -11.80
N ASP A 363 -12.44 -12.00 -11.79
CA ASP A 363 -13.67 -12.63 -11.25
C ASP A 363 -13.84 -12.33 -9.76
N GLY A 364 -12.74 -12.23 -9.01
CA GLY A 364 -12.71 -11.90 -7.59
C GLY A 364 -12.67 -10.41 -7.27
N ASN A 365 -12.73 -9.51 -8.27
CA ASN A 365 -12.51 -8.08 -8.13
C ASN A 365 -11.17 -7.70 -7.45
N THR A 366 -10.17 -8.57 -7.50
CA THR A 366 -8.79 -8.25 -7.09
C THR A 366 -8.15 -7.28 -8.08
N LEU A 367 -8.39 -7.51 -9.37
CA LEU A 367 -8.16 -6.56 -10.45
C LEU A 367 -9.51 -6.09 -11.01
N VAL A 368 -9.63 -4.81 -11.27
CA VAL A 368 -10.86 -4.22 -11.79
C VAL A 368 -10.57 -3.36 -12.99
N LYS A 369 -11.53 -3.31 -13.91
CA LYS A 369 -11.51 -2.46 -15.08
C LYS A 369 -12.35 -1.22 -14.81
N ILE A 370 -11.74 -0.06 -14.93
CA ILE A 370 -12.41 1.24 -14.78
C ILE A 370 -12.50 1.89 -16.15
N ASN A 371 -13.69 2.24 -16.57
CA ASN A 371 -13.88 3.06 -17.76
C ASN A 371 -13.76 4.54 -17.39
N GLN A 372 -12.60 5.12 -17.69
CA GLN A 372 -12.36 6.55 -17.48
C GLN A 372 -13.03 7.43 -18.53
N GLY A 373 -13.44 6.85 -19.66
CA GLY A 373 -13.97 7.59 -20.80
C GLY A 373 -12.91 8.31 -21.63
N GLY A 374 -13.37 9.07 -22.64
CA GLY A 374 -12.54 9.87 -23.50
C GLY A 374 -11.39 9.08 -24.16
N LYS A 375 -10.21 9.71 -24.25
CA LYS A 375 -9.00 9.10 -24.85
C LYS A 375 -8.31 8.08 -23.93
N ILE A 376 -8.59 8.07 -22.65
CA ILE A 376 -8.03 7.10 -21.70
C ILE A 376 -8.71 5.74 -21.91
N GLY A 377 -10.03 5.76 -22.12
CA GLY A 377 -10.82 4.53 -22.25
C GLY A 377 -10.85 3.71 -20.96
N GLU A 378 -10.74 2.40 -21.10
CA GLU A 378 -10.68 1.45 -19.98
C GLU A 378 -9.23 1.23 -19.53
N PHE A 379 -9.01 1.21 -18.21
CA PHE A 379 -7.73 0.84 -17.61
C PHE A 379 -7.94 -0.15 -16.46
N VAL A 380 -6.90 -0.92 -16.15
CA VAL A 380 -6.89 -1.91 -15.08
C VAL A 380 -6.21 -1.34 -13.85
N THR A 381 -6.80 -1.58 -12.68
CA THR A 381 -6.21 -1.27 -11.39
C THR A 381 -6.54 -2.35 -10.36
N VAL A 382 -5.91 -2.29 -9.19
CA VAL A 382 -6.30 -3.12 -8.04
C VAL A 382 -7.64 -2.66 -7.50
N GLY A 383 -8.51 -3.62 -7.17
CA GLY A 383 -9.79 -3.35 -6.51
C GLY A 383 -9.66 -3.29 -4.99
N CYS A 384 -10.79 -3.22 -4.32
CA CYS A 384 -10.86 -3.31 -2.86
C CYS A 384 -10.28 -4.66 -2.40
N PRO A 385 -9.29 -4.67 -1.48
CA PRO A 385 -8.52 -5.87 -1.17
C PRO A 385 -9.25 -6.88 -0.27
N PHE A 386 -10.48 -6.60 0.10
CA PHE A 386 -11.31 -7.50 0.90
C PHE A 386 -12.73 -7.56 0.34
N THR A 387 -13.41 -8.67 0.62
CA THR A 387 -14.81 -8.90 0.24
C THR A 387 -15.71 -8.90 1.46
N MET A 388 -16.92 -8.34 1.30
CA MET A 388 -17.98 -8.40 2.31
C MET A 388 -19.13 -9.25 1.77
N SER A 389 -19.73 -10.07 2.61
CA SER A 389 -20.83 -10.97 2.19
C SER A 389 -22.09 -10.26 1.69
N ASN A 390 -22.25 -8.99 2.05
CA ASN A 390 -23.42 -8.18 1.78
C ASN A 390 -23.16 -6.87 1.03
N TYR A 391 -21.92 -6.66 0.58
CA TYR A 391 -21.54 -5.46 -0.16
C TYR A 391 -20.40 -5.75 -1.14
N GLN A 392 -20.52 -5.21 -2.33
CA GLN A 392 -19.43 -5.13 -3.33
C GLN A 392 -19.26 -3.67 -3.74
N PRO A 393 -18.03 -3.12 -3.74
CA PRO A 393 -17.76 -1.81 -4.27
C PRO A 393 -18.10 -1.71 -5.75
N THR A 394 -18.57 -0.55 -6.17
CA THR A 394 -18.57 -0.14 -7.58
C THR A 394 -17.29 0.66 -7.84
N TYR A 395 -16.81 0.63 -9.08
CA TYR A 395 -15.55 1.27 -9.47
C TYR A 395 -15.81 2.25 -10.60
N GLY A 396 -16.02 3.51 -10.25
CA GLY A 396 -16.24 4.61 -11.18
C GLY A 396 -14.96 5.31 -11.60
N PRO A 397 -15.03 6.25 -12.56
CA PRO A 397 -13.89 7.03 -13.01
C PRO A 397 -13.35 7.95 -11.91
N ALA A 398 -12.07 8.30 -12.03
CA ALA A 398 -11.48 9.39 -11.26
C ALA A 398 -11.99 10.75 -11.79
N PRO A 399 -12.19 11.75 -10.93
CA PRO A 399 -12.72 13.04 -11.36
C PRO A 399 -11.71 13.83 -12.20
N THR A 400 -12.19 14.59 -13.17
CA THR A 400 -11.39 15.65 -13.81
C THR A 400 -11.11 16.76 -12.80
N LEU A 401 -10.07 17.57 -13.05
CA LEU A 401 -9.72 18.68 -12.16
C LEU A 401 -10.89 19.68 -12.08
N GLY A 402 -11.44 19.87 -10.87
CA GLY A 402 -12.59 20.73 -10.66
C GLY A 402 -13.90 20.25 -11.29
N GLY A 403 -13.95 18.97 -11.73
CA GLY A 403 -15.13 18.44 -12.43
C GLY A 403 -16.43 18.47 -11.61
N ASN A 404 -16.32 18.60 -10.30
CA ASN A 404 -17.47 18.70 -9.41
C ASN A 404 -17.62 20.07 -8.74
N ASN A 405 -16.91 21.11 -9.23
CA ASN A 405 -16.99 22.47 -8.64
C ASN A 405 -18.44 22.94 -8.50
N GLU A 406 -19.20 22.89 -9.59
CA GLU A 406 -20.60 23.36 -9.61
C GLU A 406 -21.47 22.55 -8.65
N GLU A 407 -21.43 21.23 -8.73
CA GLU A 407 -22.19 20.31 -7.89
C GLU A 407 -21.95 20.58 -6.40
N VAL A 408 -20.65 20.62 -6.00
CA VAL A 408 -20.26 20.80 -4.61
C VAL A 408 -20.62 22.19 -4.10
N LEU A 409 -20.36 23.25 -4.88
CA LEU A 409 -20.66 24.60 -4.46
C LEU A 409 -22.19 24.84 -4.34
N LYS A 410 -22.98 24.31 -5.26
CA LYS A 410 -24.45 24.37 -5.16
C LYS A 410 -24.99 23.61 -3.94
N SER A 411 -24.38 22.47 -3.59
CA SER A 411 -24.78 21.75 -2.37
C SER A 411 -24.53 22.54 -1.08
N LEU A 412 -23.56 23.45 -1.10
CA LEU A 412 -23.25 24.39 -0.01
C LEU A 412 -24.11 25.66 -0.03
N GLY A 413 -25.07 25.75 -0.93
CA GLY A 413 -26.01 26.88 -1.05
C GLY A 413 -25.49 28.09 -1.82
N TYR A 414 -24.41 27.96 -2.57
CA TYR A 414 -23.91 29.02 -3.43
C TYR A 414 -24.70 29.15 -4.73
N THR A 415 -24.91 30.39 -5.18
CA THR A 415 -25.60 30.69 -6.43
C THR A 415 -24.65 30.62 -7.63
N ASP A 416 -25.21 30.56 -8.86
CA ASP A 416 -24.39 30.62 -10.08
C ASP A 416 -23.54 31.88 -10.13
N ALA A 417 -24.03 33.02 -9.61
CA ALA A 417 -23.26 34.27 -9.51
C ALA A 417 -22.06 34.14 -8.56
N ASP A 418 -22.23 33.46 -7.42
CA ASP A 418 -21.13 33.18 -6.50
C ASP A 418 -20.07 32.28 -7.15
N ILE A 419 -20.51 31.23 -7.82
CA ILE A 419 -19.61 30.29 -8.52
C ILE A 419 -18.79 31.00 -9.62
N GLN A 420 -19.43 31.85 -10.41
CA GLN A 420 -18.74 32.70 -11.40
C GLN A 420 -17.75 33.65 -10.74
N LYS A 421 -18.11 34.28 -9.62
CA LYS A 421 -17.21 35.12 -8.83
C LYS A 421 -15.97 34.35 -8.36
N PHE A 422 -16.15 33.13 -7.83
CA PHE A 422 -15.04 32.29 -7.34
C PHE A 422 -14.10 31.87 -8.46
N ALA A 423 -14.63 31.56 -9.63
CA ALA A 423 -13.83 31.29 -10.80
C ALA A 423 -13.08 32.54 -11.28
N ALA A 424 -13.73 33.71 -11.33
CA ALA A 424 -13.13 34.93 -11.82
C ALA A 424 -12.00 35.46 -10.91
N ASN A 425 -12.09 35.24 -9.60
CA ASN A 425 -11.07 35.68 -8.63
C ASN A 425 -10.00 34.62 -8.33
N GLY A 426 -10.04 33.47 -9.00
CA GLY A 426 -9.06 32.38 -8.85
C GLY A 426 -9.23 31.53 -7.58
N THR A 427 -10.33 31.67 -6.85
CA THR A 427 -10.65 30.81 -5.71
C THR A 427 -10.90 29.37 -6.15
N THR A 428 -11.55 29.18 -7.33
CA THR A 428 -11.77 27.89 -7.97
C THR A 428 -11.35 27.92 -9.43
N GLU A 429 -11.22 26.76 -10.08
CA GLU A 429 -11.15 26.70 -11.53
C GLU A 429 -12.46 27.21 -12.15
N PRO A 430 -12.40 27.81 -13.36
CA PRO A 430 -13.58 27.99 -14.17
C PRO A 430 -14.31 26.66 -14.39
N LEU A 431 -15.64 26.71 -14.47
CA LEU A 431 -16.42 25.54 -14.83
C LEU A 431 -15.96 25.06 -16.20
N ALA A 432 -15.67 23.78 -16.31
CA ALA A 432 -15.26 23.18 -17.58
C ALA A 432 -16.39 23.34 -18.60
N ASN A 433 -16.20 24.21 -19.58
CA ASN A 433 -17.10 24.29 -20.74
C ASN A 433 -17.01 22.96 -21.48
N GLY A 434 -17.90 22.02 -21.17
CA GLY A 434 -18.33 20.92 -22.01
C GLY A 434 -17.29 20.15 -22.84
N GLN A 435 -16.05 20.01 -22.40
CA GLN A 435 -15.07 19.13 -23.02
C GLN A 435 -14.79 17.93 -22.11
N MET A 436 -15.56 16.87 -22.35
CA MET A 436 -15.21 15.50 -22.02
C MET A 436 -14.24 14.95 -23.06
#